data_d8c1005d5170fbbf4849bc93db1e4af4
#
_entry.id   d8c1005d5170fbbf4849bc93db1e4af4
#
_cell.length_a   1.000
_cell.length_b   1.000
_cell.length_c   1.000
_cell.angle_alpha   90.00
_cell.angle_beta   90.00
_cell.angle_gamma   90.00
#
_symmetry.space_group_name_H-M   'P 1'
#
loop_
_entity.id
_entity.type
_entity.pdbx_description
1 polymer ?
#
loop_
_entity_poly.entity_id
_entity_poly.type
_entity_poly.pdbx_seq_one_letter_code
_entity_poly.pdbx_strand_id
1 'polypeptide(L)'
;MDPLAHIATHPTIASLIDAATADLQALHRHPATARGSGVTSSEGVLRGARLAALLGNAPEAQLVDAYSVLAPDVREQTARTFIKAPLQVLARLDVLVGGSGRPRDERAAGRLALLGKIVATNPHQAVIPAVVQGEIIAHELFGSRSVAVGLAAARVSAVASGFDPRGLAVPEVHYNRHRSELLALGSGFAQPAGVVPFVAYYLAAMRAGVVEARGIANAAQQSGVGGPACGRR
;
A
#
# COMPACT_ATOMS: atom_id res chain seq x y z
N MET A 1 -16.54 -1.27 18.33
CA MET A 1 -15.23 -1.41 19.00
C MET A 1 -14.20 -1.76 17.92
N ASP A 2 -13.07 -1.07 17.87
CA ASP A 2 -12.00 -1.34 16.90
C ASP A 2 -11.32 -2.69 17.24
N PRO A 3 -11.41 -3.70 16.36
CA PRO A 3 -10.82 -5.01 16.61
C PRO A 3 -9.28 -5.00 16.61
N LEU A 4 -8.66 -3.96 16.04
CA LEU A 4 -7.21 -3.79 15.94
C LEU A 4 -6.62 -2.84 16.99
N ALA A 5 -7.44 -2.30 17.90
CA ALA A 5 -7.01 -1.33 18.90
C ALA A 5 -5.85 -1.86 19.78
N HIS A 6 -5.86 -3.16 20.13
CA HIS A 6 -4.80 -3.76 20.92
C HIS A 6 -3.44 -3.79 20.22
N ILE A 7 -3.41 -3.85 18.88
CA ILE A 7 -2.19 -3.74 18.08
C ILE A 7 -1.73 -2.29 18.07
N ALA A 8 -2.64 -1.34 17.82
CA ALA A 8 -2.32 0.08 17.75
C ALA A 8 -1.76 0.62 19.07
N THR A 9 -2.25 0.10 20.21
CA THR A 9 -1.80 0.50 21.56
C THR A 9 -0.57 -0.26 22.07
N HIS A 10 -0.07 -1.25 21.32
CA HIS A 10 1.18 -1.92 21.68
C HIS A 10 2.33 -0.91 21.72
N PRO A 11 3.16 -0.84 22.79
CA PRO A 11 4.15 0.23 22.97
C PRO A 11 5.07 0.45 21.78
N THR A 12 5.58 -0.62 21.20
CA THR A 12 6.43 -0.57 20.00
C THR A 12 5.68 -0.03 18.77
N ILE A 13 4.42 -0.42 18.60
CA ILE A 13 3.62 0.00 17.44
C ILE A 13 3.15 1.44 17.57
N ALA A 14 2.72 1.87 18.73
CA ALA A 14 2.26 3.24 18.97
C ALA A 14 3.32 4.28 18.55
N SER A 15 4.56 4.11 18.99
CA SER A 15 5.65 5.02 18.64
C SER A 15 5.97 5.03 17.13
N LEU A 16 5.86 3.86 16.46
CA LEU A 16 6.06 3.76 15.00
C LEU A 16 4.90 4.37 14.22
N ILE A 17 3.66 4.26 14.71
CA ILE A 17 2.49 4.94 14.14
C ILE A 17 2.69 6.45 14.17
N ASP A 18 3.07 7.00 15.33
CA ASP A 18 3.30 8.44 15.49
C ASP A 18 4.37 8.95 14.51
N ALA A 19 5.50 8.24 14.43
CA ALA A 19 6.59 8.59 13.52
C ALA A 19 6.15 8.50 12.03
N ALA A 20 5.49 7.42 11.63
CA ALA A 20 5.04 7.25 10.25
C ALA A 20 3.95 8.27 9.88
N THR A 21 3.05 8.58 10.80
CA THR A 21 2.01 9.59 10.61
C THR A 21 2.62 10.98 10.43
N ALA A 22 3.61 11.34 11.26
CA ALA A 22 4.30 12.62 11.14
C ALA A 22 5.03 12.75 9.79
N ASP A 23 5.74 11.68 9.37
CA ASP A 23 6.45 11.63 8.09
C ASP A 23 5.49 11.79 6.90
N LEU A 24 4.35 11.07 6.90
CA LEU A 24 3.32 11.17 5.87
C LEU A 24 2.68 12.56 5.84
N GLN A 25 2.31 13.12 6.99
CA GLN A 25 1.77 14.47 7.06
C GLN A 25 2.76 15.52 6.53
N ALA A 26 4.04 15.38 6.82
CA ALA A 26 5.07 16.27 6.29
C ALA A 26 5.19 16.14 4.77
N LEU A 27 5.12 14.91 4.21
CA LEU A 27 5.09 14.67 2.78
C LEU A 27 3.87 15.30 2.12
N HIS A 28 2.68 15.14 2.70
CA HIS A 28 1.44 15.71 2.17
C HIS A 28 1.42 17.23 2.17
N ARG A 29 2.13 17.89 3.09
CA ARG A 29 2.29 19.36 3.15
C ARG A 29 3.43 19.88 2.30
N HIS A 30 4.29 19.01 1.76
CA HIS A 30 5.44 19.43 0.97
C HIS A 30 4.99 20.21 -0.30
N PRO A 31 5.57 21.39 -0.62
CA PRO A 31 5.11 22.22 -1.73
C PRO A 31 5.07 21.51 -3.09
N ALA A 32 6.05 20.63 -3.35
CA ALA A 32 6.10 19.84 -4.58
C ALA A 32 4.92 18.87 -4.71
N THR A 33 4.54 18.23 -3.62
CA THR A 33 3.40 17.31 -3.60
C THR A 33 2.06 18.04 -3.57
N ALA A 34 2.03 19.29 -3.08
CA ALA A 34 0.81 20.09 -3.06
C ALA A 34 0.45 20.64 -4.45
N ARG A 35 1.45 21.11 -5.21
CA ARG A 35 1.25 21.75 -6.51
C ARG A 35 1.30 20.79 -7.70
N GLY A 36 2.11 19.73 -7.62
CA GLY A 36 2.34 18.74 -8.68
C GLY A 36 1.83 17.35 -8.33
N SER A 37 0.78 17.24 -7.52
CA SER A 37 0.34 15.97 -6.93
C SER A 37 0.04 14.86 -7.94
N GLY A 38 -0.46 15.20 -9.13
CA GLY A 38 -0.75 14.23 -10.19
C GLY A 38 0.52 13.53 -10.70
N VAL A 39 1.55 14.29 -11.09
CA VAL A 39 2.80 13.73 -11.62
C VAL A 39 3.54 12.92 -10.56
N THR A 40 3.70 13.48 -9.35
CA THR A 40 4.39 12.80 -8.24
C THR A 40 3.68 11.51 -7.84
N SER A 41 2.34 11.53 -7.79
CA SER A 41 1.55 10.35 -7.46
C SER A 41 1.64 9.29 -8.56
N SER A 42 1.51 9.68 -9.83
CA SER A 42 1.61 8.74 -10.97
C SER A 42 2.99 8.08 -11.05
N GLU A 43 4.07 8.85 -10.86
CA GLU A 43 5.42 8.30 -10.81
C GLU A 43 5.61 7.35 -9.63
N GLY A 44 5.10 7.70 -8.44
CA GLY A 44 5.12 6.83 -7.26
C GLY A 44 4.34 5.53 -7.45
N VAL A 45 3.18 5.59 -8.12
CA VAL A 45 2.38 4.41 -8.47
C VAL A 45 3.14 3.52 -9.45
N LEU A 46 3.71 4.07 -10.52
CA LEU A 46 4.47 3.33 -11.53
C LEU A 46 5.72 2.67 -10.93
N ARG A 47 6.47 3.41 -10.10
CA ARG A 47 7.66 2.91 -9.42
C ARG A 47 7.31 1.78 -8.44
N GLY A 48 6.23 1.94 -7.67
CA GLY A 48 5.70 0.90 -6.80
C GLY A 48 5.32 -0.36 -7.57
N ALA A 49 4.63 -0.22 -8.71
CA ALA A 49 4.24 -1.33 -9.57
C ALA A 49 5.44 -2.14 -10.07
N ARG A 50 6.48 -1.46 -10.57
CA ARG A 50 7.72 -2.11 -11.05
C ARG A 50 8.43 -2.89 -9.95
N LEU A 51 8.56 -2.30 -8.76
CA LEU A 51 9.16 -2.97 -7.61
C LEU A 51 8.30 -4.14 -7.12
N ALA A 52 6.98 -3.99 -7.11
CA ALA A 52 6.05 -5.05 -6.75
C ALA A 52 6.11 -6.24 -7.74
N ALA A 53 6.38 -5.99 -9.04
CA ALA A 53 6.58 -7.03 -10.03
C ALA A 53 7.79 -7.92 -9.69
N LEU A 54 8.91 -7.30 -9.29
CA LEU A 54 10.09 -8.02 -8.84
C LEU A 54 9.82 -8.85 -7.58
N LEU A 55 9.09 -8.27 -6.61
CA LEU A 55 8.74 -8.92 -5.34
C LEU A 55 7.78 -10.08 -5.52
N GLY A 56 6.74 -9.89 -6.34
CA GLY A 56 5.69 -10.87 -6.60
C GLY A 56 6.05 -11.91 -7.65
N ASN A 57 7.24 -11.79 -8.28
CA ASN A 57 7.66 -12.63 -9.40
C ASN A 57 6.57 -12.72 -10.50
N ALA A 58 6.04 -11.56 -10.88
CA ALA A 58 4.96 -11.42 -11.84
C ALA A 58 5.36 -10.46 -12.99
N PRO A 59 4.73 -10.56 -14.17
CA PRO A 59 4.98 -9.65 -15.29
C PRO A 59 4.75 -8.19 -14.90
N GLU A 60 5.69 -7.29 -15.25
CA GLU A 60 5.60 -5.86 -14.93
C GLU A 60 4.27 -5.24 -15.40
N ALA A 61 3.83 -5.58 -16.62
CA ALA A 61 2.57 -5.07 -17.17
C ALA A 61 1.38 -5.36 -16.27
N GLN A 62 1.28 -6.57 -15.71
CA GLN A 62 0.20 -6.95 -14.80
C GLN A 62 0.22 -6.13 -13.50
N LEU A 63 1.41 -5.83 -12.98
CA LEU A 63 1.53 -5.00 -11.78
C LEU A 63 1.23 -3.52 -12.08
N VAL A 64 1.60 -3.02 -13.26
CA VAL A 64 1.21 -1.68 -13.72
C VAL A 64 -0.31 -1.59 -13.81
N ASP A 65 -0.98 -2.61 -14.37
CA ASP A 65 -2.44 -2.67 -14.42
C ASP A 65 -3.06 -2.73 -13.02
N ALA A 66 -2.53 -3.56 -12.12
CA ALA A 66 -3.03 -3.65 -10.75
C ALA A 66 -2.86 -2.35 -9.97
N TYR A 67 -1.73 -1.67 -10.13
CA TYR A 67 -1.47 -0.40 -9.47
C TYR A 67 -2.20 0.79 -10.12
N SER A 68 -2.72 0.63 -11.35
CA SER A 68 -3.53 1.68 -12.00
C SER A 68 -4.76 2.07 -11.19
N VAL A 69 -5.28 1.18 -10.32
CA VAL A 69 -6.39 1.48 -9.40
C VAL A 69 -6.04 2.58 -8.36
N LEU A 70 -4.75 2.92 -8.24
CA LEU A 70 -4.23 3.99 -7.38
C LEU A 70 -3.93 5.28 -8.14
N ALA A 71 -4.16 5.30 -9.46
CA ALA A 71 -3.94 6.50 -10.26
C ALA A 71 -4.80 7.67 -9.75
N PRO A 72 -4.32 8.92 -9.85
CA PRO A 72 -4.97 10.09 -9.24
C PRO A 72 -6.44 10.27 -9.56
N ASP A 73 -6.86 9.90 -10.77
CA ASP A 73 -8.22 10.04 -11.30
C ASP A 73 -9.19 8.97 -10.79
N VAL A 74 -8.71 7.79 -10.39
CA VAL A 74 -9.57 6.66 -9.99
C VAL A 74 -9.42 6.24 -8.52
N ARG A 75 -8.34 6.63 -7.83
CA ARG A 75 -8.03 6.15 -6.47
C ARG A 75 -9.11 6.42 -5.45
N GLU A 76 -9.79 7.58 -5.53
CA GLU A 76 -10.87 7.91 -4.59
C GLU A 76 -12.08 6.98 -4.77
N GLN A 77 -12.41 6.65 -6.01
CA GLN A 77 -13.48 5.70 -6.29
C GLN A 77 -13.08 4.29 -5.83
N THR A 78 -11.84 3.89 -6.06
CA THR A 78 -11.31 2.61 -5.57
C THR A 78 -11.35 2.55 -4.04
N ALA A 79 -10.91 3.61 -3.35
CA ALA A 79 -10.95 3.68 -1.89
C ALA A 79 -12.37 3.59 -1.33
N ARG A 80 -13.32 4.33 -1.92
CA ARG A 80 -14.74 4.25 -1.54
C ARG A 80 -15.32 2.85 -1.75
N THR A 81 -14.94 2.19 -2.85
CA THR A 81 -15.35 0.82 -3.12
C THR A 81 -14.73 -0.14 -2.11
N PHE A 82 -13.47 0.04 -1.76
CA PHE A 82 -12.78 -0.80 -0.78
C PHE A 82 -13.42 -0.75 0.60
N ILE A 83 -13.85 0.42 1.06
CA ILE A 83 -14.55 0.57 2.35
C ILE A 83 -15.89 -0.18 2.33
N LYS A 84 -16.65 -0.10 1.23
CA LYS A 84 -18.00 -0.67 1.12
C LYS A 84 -18.02 -2.15 0.75
N ALA A 85 -17.11 -2.55 -0.13
CA ALA A 85 -17.05 -3.88 -0.73
C ALA A 85 -15.59 -4.32 -0.94
N PRO A 86 -14.81 -4.52 0.14
CA PRO A 86 -13.37 -4.80 0.03
C PRO A 86 -13.08 -6.03 -0.82
N LEU A 87 -13.90 -7.07 -0.75
CA LEU A 87 -13.71 -8.29 -1.53
C LEU A 87 -13.79 -8.04 -3.05
N GLN A 88 -14.62 -7.08 -3.48
CA GLN A 88 -14.71 -6.71 -4.90
C GLN A 88 -13.40 -6.11 -5.39
N VAL A 89 -12.76 -5.27 -4.60
CA VAL A 89 -11.47 -4.66 -4.95
C VAL A 89 -10.36 -5.71 -4.93
N LEU A 90 -10.33 -6.59 -3.93
CA LEU A 90 -9.34 -7.67 -3.84
C LEU A 90 -9.47 -8.65 -5.02
N ALA A 91 -10.69 -9.03 -5.40
CA ALA A 91 -10.93 -9.85 -6.59
C ALA A 91 -10.47 -9.14 -7.88
N ARG A 92 -10.74 -7.84 -8.02
CA ARG A 92 -10.25 -7.05 -9.15
C ARG A 92 -8.72 -7.02 -9.21
N LEU A 93 -8.04 -6.83 -8.08
CA LEU A 93 -6.58 -6.84 -8.02
C LEU A 93 -6.02 -8.20 -8.44
N ASP A 94 -6.61 -9.32 -8.00
CA ASP A 94 -6.20 -10.65 -8.43
C ASP A 94 -6.37 -10.84 -9.94
N VAL A 95 -7.47 -10.37 -10.53
CA VAL A 95 -7.68 -10.40 -12.00
C VAL A 95 -6.60 -9.60 -12.73
N LEU A 96 -6.29 -8.39 -12.27
CA LEU A 96 -5.29 -7.53 -12.89
C LEU A 96 -3.87 -8.11 -12.85
N VAL A 97 -3.55 -8.94 -11.85
CA VAL A 97 -2.30 -9.70 -11.79
C VAL A 97 -2.39 -11.09 -12.43
N GLY A 98 -3.36 -11.31 -13.30
CA GLY A 98 -3.51 -12.53 -14.10
C GLY A 98 -4.24 -13.68 -13.39
N GLY A 99 -4.96 -13.41 -12.32
CA GLY A 99 -5.78 -14.39 -11.60
C GLY A 99 -7.22 -14.46 -12.11
N SER A 100 -8.02 -15.29 -11.44
CA SER A 100 -9.44 -15.48 -11.75
C SER A 100 -10.40 -14.59 -10.96
N GLY A 101 -9.88 -13.77 -10.03
CA GLY A 101 -10.67 -12.99 -9.08
C GLY A 101 -11.25 -13.84 -7.94
N ARG A 102 -10.81 -15.09 -7.81
CA ARG A 102 -11.31 -16.03 -6.81
C ARG A 102 -10.21 -16.40 -5.80
N PRO A 103 -10.57 -16.60 -4.53
CA PRO A 103 -9.65 -17.13 -3.54
C PRO A 103 -9.14 -18.52 -3.95
N ARG A 104 -7.97 -18.90 -3.46
CA ARG A 104 -7.31 -20.17 -3.77
C ARG A 104 -8.19 -21.39 -3.45
N ASP A 105 -8.89 -21.34 -2.33
CA ASP A 105 -9.73 -22.42 -1.80
C ASP A 105 -10.81 -21.87 -0.86
N GLU A 106 -11.67 -22.75 -0.30
CA GLU A 106 -12.73 -22.37 0.62
C GLU A 106 -12.21 -21.76 1.93
N ARG A 107 -11.06 -22.23 2.43
CA ARG A 107 -10.43 -21.67 3.63
C ARG A 107 -9.99 -20.23 3.37
N ALA A 108 -9.37 -19.96 2.24
CA ALA A 108 -9.01 -18.61 1.81
C ALA A 108 -10.25 -17.73 1.64
N ALA A 109 -11.35 -18.27 1.09
CA ALA A 109 -12.62 -17.54 0.99
C ALA A 109 -13.17 -17.14 2.35
N GLY A 110 -13.14 -18.03 3.33
CA GLY A 110 -13.56 -17.75 4.71
C GLY A 110 -12.71 -16.66 5.37
N ARG A 111 -11.39 -16.67 5.16
CA ARG A 111 -10.48 -15.64 5.67
C ARG A 111 -10.70 -14.29 5.00
N LEU A 112 -10.90 -14.26 3.69
CA LEU A 112 -11.25 -13.02 2.97
C LEU A 112 -12.57 -12.42 3.48
N ALA A 113 -13.58 -13.27 3.74
CA ALA A 113 -14.85 -12.82 4.31
C ALA A 113 -14.65 -12.19 5.71
N LEU A 114 -13.78 -12.77 6.55
CA LEU A 114 -13.42 -12.21 7.86
C LEU A 114 -12.65 -10.88 7.70
N LEU A 115 -11.67 -10.83 6.81
CA LEU A 115 -10.91 -9.61 6.51
C LEU A 115 -11.86 -8.49 6.06
N GLY A 116 -12.83 -8.81 5.19
CA GLY A 116 -13.85 -7.86 4.75
C GLY A 116 -14.68 -7.29 5.89
N LYS A 117 -15.05 -8.13 6.86
CA LYS A 117 -15.75 -7.68 8.08
C LYS A 117 -14.88 -6.75 8.93
N ILE A 118 -13.59 -7.06 9.08
CA ILE A 118 -12.65 -6.21 9.81
C ILE A 118 -12.53 -4.83 9.13
N VAL A 119 -12.32 -4.79 7.82
CA VAL A 119 -12.24 -3.52 7.06
C VAL A 119 -13.51 -2.68 7.26
N ALA A 120 -14.69 -3.31 7.25
CA ALA A 120 -15.97 -2.63 7.43
C ALA A 120 -16.17 -2.01 8.83
N THR A 121 -15.40 -2.42 9.84
CA THR A 121 -15.46 -1.80 11.19
C THR A 121 -14.73 -0.45 11.26
N ASN A 122 -14.09 -0.01 10.17
CA ASN A 122 -13.25 1.19 10.12
C ASN A 122 -12.18 1.20 11.24
N PRO A 123 -11.27 0.22 11.26
CA PRO A 123 -10.27 0.09 12.32
C PRO A 123 -9.16 1.11 12.18
N HIS A 124 -8.20 1.09 13.11
CA HIS A 124 -7.10 2.05 13.18
C HIS A 124 -6.37 2.21 11.83
N GLN A 125 -6.36 3.46 11.31
CA GLN A 125 -5.95 3.80 9.95
C GLN A 125 -4.54 3.33 9.56
N ALA A 126 -3.57 3.33 10.49
CA ALA A 126 -2.19 2.93 10.22
C ALA A 126 -1.96 1.42 10.36
N VAL A 127 -2.89 0.70 11.02
CA VAL A 127 -2.75 -0.74 11.28
C VAL A 127 -3.45 -1.57 10.22
N ILE A 128 -4.64 -1.14 9.77
CA ILE A 128 -5.43 -1.92 8.82
C ILE A 128 -4.70 -2.24 7.49
N PRO A 129 -3.89 -1.34 6.88
CA PRO A 129 -3.17 -1.69 5.67
C PRO A 129 -2.15 -2.81 5.87
N ALA A 130 -1.45 -2.82 7.03
CA ALA A 130 -0.54 -3.90 7.39
C ALA A 130 -1.28 -5.23 7.58
N VAL A 131 -2.44 -5.20 8.24
CA VAL A 131 -3.27 -6.40 8.44
C VAL A 131 -3.79 -6.94 7.11
N VAL A 132 -4.24 -6.09 6.19
CA VAL A 132 -4.66 -6.48 4.83
C VAL A 132 -3.51 -7.17 4.11
N GLN A 133 -2.31 -6.58 4.12
CA GLN A 133 -1.13 -7.17 3.48
C GLN A 133 -0.73 -8.50 4.11
N GLY A 134 -0.58 -8.52 5.43
CA GLY A 134 -0.15 -9.69 6.18
C GLY A 134 -1.09 -10.87 6.01
N GLU A 135 -2.39 -10.64 6.12
CA GLU A 135 -3.43 -11.66 5.96
C GLU A 135 -3.39 -12.31 4.57
N ILE A 136 -3.27 -11.49 3.51
CA ILE A 136 -3.23 -11.99 2.14
C ILE A 136 -1.96 -12.81 1.89
N ILE A 137 -0.80 -12.33 2.36
CA ILE A 137 0.49 -13.01 2.14
C ILE A 137 0.60 -14.26 3.00
N ALA A 138 0.34 -14.17 4.31
CA ALA A 138 0.54 -15.25 5.26
C ALA A 138 -0.29 -16.50 4.94
N HIS A 139 -1.47 -16.30 4.41
CA HIS A 139 -2.41 -17.39 4.11
C HIS A 139 -2.53 -17.69 2.63
N GLU A 140 -1.68 -17.08 1.79
CA GLU A 140 -1.67 -17.26 0.34
C GLU A 140 -3.07 -17.24 -0.27
N LEU A 141 -3.87 -16.21 0.09
CA LEU A 141 -5.31 -16.17 -0.22
C LEU A 141 -5.61 -16.23 -1.72
N PHE A 142 -4.65 -15.82 -2.56
CA PHE A 142 -4.69 -15.89 -4.02
C PHE A 142 -3.57 -16.78 -4.61
N GLY A 143 -3.10 -17.77 -3.82
CA GLY A 143 -2.00 -18.65 -4.21
C GLY A 143 -0.70 -17.89 -4.46
N SER A 144 0.03 -18.23 -5.51
CA SER A 144 1.32 -17.61 -5.86
C SER A 144 1.24 -16.09 -6.12
N ARG A 145 0.06 -15.55 -6.39
CA ARG A 145 -0.16 -14.11 -6.63
C ARG A 145 -0.34 -13.30 -5.34
N SER A 146 -0.41 -13.96 -4.17
CA SER A 146 -0.74 -13.31 -2.90
C SER A 146 0.22 -12.19 -2.52
N VAL A 147 1.50 -12.29 -2.86
CA VAL A 147 2.46 -11.20 -2.63
C VAL A 147 2.07 -9.97 -3.46
N ALA A 148 1.86 -10.13 -4.77
CA ALA A 148 1.50 -9.03 -5.67
C ALA A 148 0.16 -8.38 -5.26
N VAL A 149 -0.87 -9.20 -5.00
CA VAL A 149 -2.18 -8.72 -4.55
C VAL A 149 -2.07 -8.03 -3.18
N GLY A 150 -1.32 -8.62 -2.23
CA GLY A 150 -1.15 -8.07 -0.89
C GLY A 150 -0.48 -6.69 -0.88
N LEU A 151 0.55 -6.50 -1.71
CA LEU A 151 1.22 -5.21 -1.86
C LEU A 151 0.27 -4.13 -2.40
N ALA A 152 -0.43 -4.41 -3.50
CA ALA A 152 -1.40 -3.48 -4.07
C ALA A 152 -2.57 -3.20 -3.12
N ALA A 153 -3.11 -4.23 -2.46
CA ALA A 153 -4.21 -4.12 -1.51
C ALA A 153 -3.85 -3.26 -0.29
N ALA A 154 -2.62 -3.37 0.22
CA ALA A 154 -2.12 -2.54 1.32
C ALA A 154 -2.09 -1.05 0.94
N ARG A 155 -1.65 -0.72 -0.30
CA ARG A 155 -1.68 0.65 -0.82
C ARG A 155 -3.11 1.19 -0.92
N VAL A 156 -4.04 0.39 -1.49
CA VAL A 156 -5.46 0.76 -1.55
C VAL A 156 -6.03 0.96 -0.14
N SER A 157 -5.71 0.06 0.79
CA SER A 157 -6.14 0.17 2.18
C SER A 157 -5.60 1.42 2.87
N ALA A 158 -4.34 1.80 2.62
CA ALA A 158 -3.75 3.02 3.18
C ALA A 158 -4.44 4.30 2.67
N VAL A 159 -4.84 4.32 1.39
CA VAL A 159 -5.67 5.41 0.84
C VAL A 159 -7.06 5.41 1.48
N ALA A 160 -7.71 4.26 1.54
CA ALA A 160 -9.08 4.11 2.01
C ALA A 160 -9.23 4.44 3.51
N SER A 161 -8.25 4.06 4.33
CA SER A 161 -8.23 4.36 5.76
C SER A 161 -7.85 5.81 6.09
N GLY A 162 -7.31 6.55 5.12
CA GLY A 162 -6.81 7.91 5.34
C GLY A 162 -5.39 7.97 5.90
N PHE A 163 -4.67 6.86 6.03
CA PHE A 163 -3.28 6.84 6.49
C PHE A 163 -2.34 7.49 5.46
N ASP A 164 -2.53 7.17 4.17
CA ASP A 164 -1.87 7.85 3.04
C ASP A 164 -2.91 8.24 1.98
N PRO A 165 -3.74 9.28 2.23
CA PRO A 165 -4.96 9.55 1.43
C PRO A 165 -4.70 9.88 -0.03
N ARG A 166 -3.47 10.28 -0.38
CA ARG A 166 -3.07 10.52 -1.77
C ARG A 166 -2.24 9.41 -2.37
N GLY A 167 -1.94 8.34 -1.61
CA GLY A 167 -1.14 7.21 -2.06
C GLY A 167 0.26 7.61 -2.51
N LEU A 168 0.92 8.51 -1.79
CA LEU A 168 2.22 9.08 -2.19
C LEU A 168 3.40 8.21 -1.81
N ALA A 169 3.36 7.55 -0.64
CA ALA A 169 4.47 6.73 -0.18
C ALA A 169 4.73 5.54 -1.13
N VAL A 170 5.97 5.14 -1.28
CA VAL A 170 6.40 4.00 -2.13
C VAL A 170 7.10 2.96 -1.25
N PRO A 171 6.36 2.24 -0.38
CA PRO A 171 6.93 1.27 0.56
C PRO A 171 7.64 0.10 -0.13
N GLU A 172 7.33 -0.17 -1.40
CA GLU A 172 7.93 -1.21 -2.22
C GLU A 172 9.46 -1.07 -2.33
N VAL A 173 9.99 0.13 -2.19
CA VAL A 173 11.45 0.38 -2.13
C VAL A 173 12.08 -0.35 -0.94
N HIS A 174 11.44 -0.30 0.22
CA HIS A 174 11.91 -0.98 1.42
C HIS A 174 11.79 -2.50 1.26
N TYR A 175 10.63 -2.96 0.81
CA TYR A 175 10.38 -4.38 0.59
C TYR A 175 11.36 -5.01 -0.40
N ASN A 176 11.71 -4.29 -1.47
CA ASN A 176 12.66 -4.79 -2.46
C ASN A 176 14.09 -4.91 -1.89
N ARG A 177 14.51 -3.98 -1.04
CA ARG A 177 15.81 -4.02 -0.35
C ARG A 177 15.87 -5.13 0.71
N HIS A 178 14.74 -5.45 1.32
CA HIS A 178 14.60 -6.40 2.42
C HIS A 178 13.66 -7.56 2.07
N ARG A 179 13.79 -8.09 0.84
CA ARG A 179 12.86 -9.10 0.30
C ARG A 179 12.74 -10.35 1.18
N SER A 180 13.85 -10.87 1.68
CA SER A 180 13.85 -12.04 2.56
C SER A 180 13.09 -11.78 3.86
N GLU A 181 13.22 -10.58 4.41
CA GLU A 181 12.52 -10.15 5.62
C GLU A 181 11.02 -10.00 5.38
N LEU A 182 10.61 -9.40 4.25
CA LEU A 182 9.19 -9.35 3.84
C LEU A 182 8.56 -10.74 3.81
N LEU A 183 9.23 -11.71 3.19
CA LEU A 183 8.70 -13.07 3.05
C LEU A 183 8.65 -13.81 4.39
N ALA A 184 9.69 -13.67 5.21
CA ALA A 184 9.76 -14.30 6.53
C ALA A 184 8.70 -13.73 7.49
N LEU A 185 8.61 -12.41 7.61
CA LEU A 185 7.62 -11.75 8.46
C LEU A 185 6.21 -11.92 7.91
N GLY A 186 6.03 -11.89 6.58
CA GLY A 186 4.76 -12.15 5.92
C GLY A 186 4.23 -13.55 6.26
N SER A 187 5.07 -14.57 6.14
CA SER A 187 4.71 -15.94 6.56
C SER A 187 4.45 -16.03 8.06
N GLY A 188 5.28 -15.37 8.89
CA GLY A 188 5.13 -15.31 10.34
C GLY A 188 3.82 -14.69 10.81
N PHE A 189 3.21 -13.81 10.03
CA PHE A 189 1.94 -13.14 10.35
C PHE A 189 0.79 -14.14 10.60
N ALA A 190 0.88 -15.37 10.07
CA ALA A 190 -0.09 -16.42 10.34
C ALA A 190 -0.20 -16.81 11.84
N GLN A 191 0.80 -16.46 12.64
CA GLN A 191 0.86 -16.73 14.07
C GLN A 191 0.62 -15.44 14.88
N PRO A 192 -0.06 -15.51 16.04
CA PRO A 192 -0.31 -14.32 16.86
C PRO A 192 0.97 -13.53 17.21
N ALA A 193 2.08 -14.22 17.48
CA ALA A 193 3.36 -13.60 17.79
C ALA A 193 4.00 -12.87 16.59
N GLY A 194 3.61 -13.19 15.36
CA GLY A 194 4.14 -12.58 14.15
C GLY A 194 3.43 -11.30 13.73
N VAL A 195 2.27 -11.00 14.31
CA VAL A 195 1.46 -9.82 13.91
C VAL A 195 2.18 -8.51 14.23
N VAL A 196 2.64 -8.33 15.46
CA VAL A 196 3.34 -7.10 15.89
C VAL A 196 4.64 -6.87 15.10
N PRO A 197 5.53 -7.87 14.92
CA PRO A 197 6.71 -7.70 14.05
C PRO A 197 6.37 -7.30 12.62
N PHE A 198 5.36 -7.89 12.01
CA PHE A 198 4.96 -7.54 10.64
C PHE A 198 4.40 -6.12 10.54
N VAL A 199 3.56 -5.69 11.50
CA VAL A 199 3.03 -4.31 11.54
C VAL A 199 4.16 -3.30 11.73
N ALA A 200 5.13 -3.59 12.59
CA ALA A 200 6.32 -2.74 12.76
C ALA A 200 7.13 -2.60 11.45
N TYR A 201 7.34 -3.71 10.76
CA TYR A 201 8.02 -3.76 9.46
C TYR A 201 7.27 -2.95 8.39
N TYR A 202 5.93 -3.10 8.32
CA TYR A 202 5.09 -2.30 7.43
C TYR A 202 5.23 -0.80 7.68
N LEU A 203 5.19 -0.36 8.94
CA LEU A 203 5.34 1.05 9.30
C LEU A 203 6.73 1.59 8.94
N ALA A 204 7.77 0.79 9.14
CA ALA A 204 9.13 1.14 8.69
C ALA A 204 9.21 1.28 7.16
N ALA A 205 8.56 0.39 6.42
CA ALA A 205 8.47 0.47 4.97
C ALA A 205 7.72 1.72 4.50
N MET A 206 6.63 2.09 5.15
CA MET A 206 5.89 3.33 4.86
C MET A 206 6.78 4.56 5.04
N ARG A 207 7.58 4.63 6.11
CA ARG A 207 8.53 5.72 6.35
C ARG A 207 9.62 5.79 5.27
N ALA A 208 10.20 4.65 4.89
CA ALA A 208 11.15 4.57 3.78
C ALA A 208 10.50 5.01 2.45
N GLY A 209 9.25 4.63 2.22
CA GLY A 209 8.45 5.06 1.08
C GLY A 209 8.18 6.56 1.03
N VAL A 210 8.06 7.22 2.19
CA VAL A 210 7.98 8.70 2.28
C VAL A 210 9.27 9.35 1.80
N VAL A 211 10.43 8.81 2.16
CA VAL A 211 11.74 9.34 1.69
C VAL A 211 11.83 9.25 0.17
N GLU A 212 11.43 8.11 -0.41
CA GLU A 212 11.38 7.92 -1.86
C GLU A 212 10.45 8.92 -2.54
N ALA A 213 9.24 9.10 -2.03
CA ALA A 213 8.26 10.03 -2.56
C ALA A 213 8.74 11.49 -2.53
N ARG A 214 9.49 11.88 -1.49
CA ARG A 214 10.15 13.21 -1.44
C ARG A 214 11.19 13.37 -2.55
N GLY A 215 11.96 12.33 -2.84
CA GLY A 215 12.91 12.32 -3.96
C GLY A 215 12.21 12.54 -5.29
N ILE A 216 11.10 11.83 -5.56
CA ILE A 216 10.28 12.01 -6.76
C ILE A 216 9.73 13.44 -6.85
N ALA A 217 9.20 13.97 -5.75
CA ALA A 217 8.64 15.31 -5.71
C ALA A 217 9.69 16.40 -6.01
N ASN A 218 10.88 16.27 -5.44
CA ASN A 218 11.98 17.21 -5.67
C ASN A 218 12.47 17.16 -7.12
N ALA A 219 12.59 15.96 -7.71
CA ALA A 219 12.98 15.80 -9.11
C ALA A 219 11.94 16.44 -10.06
N ALA A 220 10.64 16.26 -9.78
CA ALA A 220 9.58 16.88 -10.56
C ALA A 220 9.61 18.40 -10.51
N GLN A 221 9.95 19.01 -9.36
CA GLN A 221 10.12 20.46 -9.24
C GLN A 221 11.30 20.98 -10.06
N GLN A 222 12.43 20.29 -10.04
CA GLN A 222 13.62 20.69 -10.79
C GLN A 222 13.38 20.64 -12.30
N SER A 223 12.64 19.64 -12.77
CA SER A 223 12.26 19.51 -14.19
C SER A 223 11.25 20.58 -14.65
N GLY A 224 10.39 21.06 -13.76
CA GLY A 224 9.39 22.10 -14.04
C GLY A 224 9.96 23.53 -14.06
N VAL A 225 11.12 23.77 -13.46
CA VAL A 225 11.79 25.09 -13.43
C VAL A 225 12.64 25.34 -14.69
N GLY A 226 12.96 24.27 -15.46
CA GLY A 226 13.78 24.32 -16.68
C GLY A 226 13.02 24.59 -17.99
N GLY A 227 11.73 24.94 -17.96
CA GLY A 227 10.99 25.35 -19.14
C GLY A 227 11.54 26.69 -19.69
N PRO A 228 11.80 26.82 -21.01
CA PRO A 228 12.39 28.04 -21.57
C PRO A 228 11.48 29.22 -21.27
N ALA A 229 12.05 30.27 -20.70
CA ALA A 229 11.45 31.61 -20.68
C ALA A 229 11.21 31.98 -22.12
N CYS A 230 9.97 31.85 -22.60
CA CYS A 230 9.56 32.32 -23.91
C CYS A 230 9.71 33.84 -23.91
N GLY A 231 10.81 34.31 -24.49
CA GLY A 231 11.12 35.72 -24.62
C GLY A 231 9.99 36.42 -25.36
N ARG A 232 9.31 37.31 -24.69
CA ARG A 232 8.48 38.34 -25.34
C ARG A 232 9.44 39.31 -26.02
N ARG A 233 9.42 39.30 -27.32
CA ARG A 233 9.78 40.46 -28.13
C ARG A 233 8.51 40.99 -28.80
#